data_f51a9b0b30fd1d85770100f246021dad
#
_entry.id   f51a9b0b30fd1d85770100f246021dad
#
_cell.length_a   1.000
_cell.length_b   1.000
_cell.length_c   1.000
_cell.angle_alpha   90.00
_cell.angle_beta   90.00
_cell.angle_gamma   90.00
#
_symmetry.space_group_name_H-M   'P 1'
#
loop_
_entity.id
_entity.type
_entity.pdbx_description
1 polymer ?
#
loop_
_entity_poly.entity_id
_entity_poly.type
_entity_poly.pdbx_seq_one_letter_code
_entity_poly.pdbx_strand_id
1 'polypeptide(L)'
;MPPTPSTPKQMPFNKYAPFIPITLTDRTWPDQVIDTAPLWCSVDLRDGNQALIDPMDPARKLKMFTELVAMGFKEIEIGFPSASQPDFDFLRLLIEDDLIPEDVWIQVLVQCRPELIARTFEGLRGA
;
A
#
# COMPACT_ATOMS: atom_id res chain seq x y z
N MET A 1 -25.90 -12.17 -15.41
CA MET A 1 -25.99 -10.99 -14.54
C MET A 1 -24.63 -10.77 -13.91
N PRO A 2 -24.02 -9.62 -14.02
CA PRO A 2 -22.81 -9.33 -13.23
C PRO A 2 -23.18 -9.33 -11.74
N PRO A 3 -22.29 -9.79 -10.85
CA PRO A 3 -22.54 -9.76 -9.41
C PRO A 3 -22.73 -8.32 -8.97
N THR A 4 -23.77 -8.06 -8.20
CA THR A 4 -24.00 -6.76 -7.56
C THR A 4 -22.81 -6.45 -6.66
N PRO A 5 -22.18 -5.28 -6.75
CA PRO A 5 -21.10 -4.92 -5.85
C PRO A 5 -21.61 -4.99 -4.41
N SER A 6 -21.04 -5.87 -3.62
CA SER A 6 -21.35 -5.95 -2.20
C SER A 6 -20.83 -4.67 -1.53
N THR A 7 -21.72 -3.93 -0.91
CA THR A 7 -21.31 -2.81 -0.04
C THR A 7 -20.26 -3.31 0.95
N PRO A 8 -19.08 -2.67 1.04
CA PRO A 8 -18.05 -3.08 1.99
C PRO A 8 -18.68 -3.17 3.39
N LYS A 9 -18.59 -4.34 4.01
CA LYS A 9 -19.06 -4.49 5.38
C LYS A 9 -18.17 -3.63 6.25
N GLN A 10 -18.75 -2.61 6.86
CA GLN A 10 -18.05 -1.77 7.81
C GLN A 10 -17.47 -2.63 8.94
N MET A 11 -16.20 -2.42 9.28
CA MET A 11 -15.55 -3.10 10.39
C MET A 11 -16.37 -2.88 11.68
N PRO A 12 -16.61 -3.93 12.47
CA PRO A 12 -17.43 -3.84 13.68
C PRO A 12 -16.65 -3.17 14.82
N PHE A 13 -16.22 -1.91 14.63
CA PHE A 13 -15.41 -1.14 15.57
C PHE A 13 -16.11 -0.97 16.95
N ASN A 14 -17.43 -0.98 16.98
CA ASN A 14 -18.24 -0.89 18.19
C ASN A 14 -18.08 -2.08 19.16
N LYS A 15 -17.41 -3.17 18.72
CA LYS A 15 -17.05 -4.29 19.60
C LYS A 15 -15.82 -4.01 20.47
N TYR A 16 -15.07 -2.97 20.15
CA TYR A 16 -13.83 -2.63 20.81
C TYR A 16 -14.02 -1.38 21.66
N ALA A 17 -13.75 -1.49 22.96
CA ALA A 17 -13.71 -0.32 23.83
C ALA A 17 -12.34 0.38 23.74
N PRO A 18 -12.28 1.71 23.77
CA PRO A 18 -11.01 2.42 23.88
C PRO A 18 -10.25 1.98 25.13
N PHE A 19 -8.92 1.90 25.02
CA PHE A 19 -8.07 1.67 26.19
C PHE A 19 -8.23 2.85 27.17
N ILE A 20 -8.38 2.55 28.46
CA ILE A 20 -8.46 3.59 29.49
C ILE A 20 -7.04 4.15 29.73
N PRO A 21 -6.77 5.41 29.37
CA PRO A 21 -5.44 5.98 29.54
C PRO A 21 -5.07 6.12 31.02
N ILE A 22 -3.77 5.97 31.31
CA ILE A 22 -3.22 6.26 32.63
C ILE A 22 -3.10 7.78 32.76
N THR A 23 -3.83 8.36 33.69
CA THR A 23 -3.78 9.81 33.92
C THR A 23 -2.60 10.15 34.84
N LEU A 24 -1.64 10.90 34.29
CA LEU A 24 -0.52 11.48 35.04
C LEU A 24 -0.63 13.00 34.94
N THR A 25 -0.61 13.69 36.09
CA THR A 25 -0.92 15.13 36.18
C THR A 25 0.17 16.03 35.59
N ASP A 26 1.38 15.51 35.40
CA ASP A 26 2.55 16.22 34.89
C ASP A 26 2.86 15.88 33.41
N ARG A 27 1.99 15.12 32.73
CA ARG A 27 2.16 14.79 31.30
C ARG A 27 1.74 15.97 30.43
N THR A 28 2.49 16.17 29.32
CA THR A 28 2.23 17.26 28.39
C THR A 28 1.75 16.77 27.01
N TRP A 29 2.42 15.79 26.41
CA TRP A 29 2.05 15.30 25.07
C TRP A 29 1.33 13.93 25.06
N PRO A 30 1.52 13.02 26.05
CA PRO A 30 0.91 11.68 25.97
C PRO A 30 -0.60 11.65 26.28
N ASP A 31 -1.19 12.80 26.66
CA ASP A 31 -2.64 12.90 26.91
C ASP A 31 -3.47 13.09 25.64
N GLN A 32 -2.81 13.20 24.50
CA GLN A 32 -3.51 13.22 23.20
C GLN A 32 -4.03 11.82 22.88
N VAL A 33 -5.31 11.74 22.55
CA VAL A 33 -5.97 10.51 22.16
C VAL A 33 -6.07 10.48 20.62
N ILE A 34 -5.72 9.33 20.03
CA ILE A 34 -5.92 9.11 18.59
C ILE A 34 -7.40 8.78 18.39
N ASP A 35 -8.14 9.70 17.79
CA ASP A 35 -9.57 9.58 17.49
C ASP A 35 -9.88 9.42 15.99
N THR A 36 -8.86 9.53 15.16
CA THR A 36 -8.95 9.38 13.71
C THR A 36 -8.20 8.13 13.26
N ALA A 37 -8.82 7.34 12.39
CA ALA A 37 -8.17 6.16 11.83
C ALA A 37 -6.90 6.54 11.05
N PRO A 38 -5.79 5.80 11.20
CA PRO A 38 -4.59 6.04 10.41
C PRO A 38 -4.85 5.68 8.94
N LEU A 39 -4.11 6.33 8.06
CA LEU A 39 -4.05 5.92 6.67
C LEU A 39 -3.23 4.61 6.58
N TRP A 40 -3.86 3.57 6.03
CA TRP A 40 -3.22 2.26 5.89
C TRP A 40 -2.48 2.16 4.56
N CYS A 41 -1.21 1.77 4.62
CA CYS A 41 -0.43 1.37 3.45
C CYS A 41 -0.40 -0.16 3.35
N SER A 42 -0.79 -0.72 2.21
CA SER A 42 -0.58 -2.14 1.93
C SER A 42 0.85 -2.38 1.49
N VAL A 43 1.50 -3.38 2.09
CA VAL A 43 2.85 -3.85 1.72
C VAL A 43 2.83 -5.26 1.11
N ASP A 44 1.66 -5.76 0.78
CA ASP A 44 1.46 -7.14 0.28
C ASP A 44 2.22 -7.40 -1.03
N LEU A 45 2.23 -6.43 -1.95
CA LEU A 45 2.89 -6.55 -3.26
C LEU A 45 4.41 -6.41 -3.20
N ARG A 46 4.97 -5.87 -2.14
CA ARG A 46 6.41 -5.79 -1.94
C ARG A 46 6.88 -6.79 -0.90
N ASP A 47 6.61 -6.56 0.39
CA ASP A 47 7.12 -7.39 1.48
C ASP A 47 6.43 -8.76 1.53
N GLY A 48 5.12 -8.78 1.38
CA GLY A 48 4.35 -10.02 1.28
C GLY A 48 4.77 -10.88 0.10
N ASN A 49 4.88 -10.29 -1.09
CA ASN A 49 5.34 -10.98 -2.30
C ASN A 49 6.80 -11.48 -2.18
N GLN A 50 7.66 -10.69 -1.55
CA GLN A 50 9.07 -11.07 -1.34
C GLN A 50 9.21 -12.28 -0.42
N ALA A 51 8.27 -12.49 0.49
CA ALA A 51 8.26 -13.63 1.42
C ALA A 51 7.79 -14.95 0.77
N LEU A 52 7.21 -14.91 -0.42
CA LEU A 52 6.75 -16.10 -1.13
C LEU A 52 7.93 -16.91 -1.69
N ILE A 53 7.83 -18.24 -1.61
CA ILE A 53 8.81 -19.17 -2.24
C ILE A 53 8.80 -18.97 -3.76
N ASP A 54 7.60 -18.77 -4.34
CA ASP A 54 7.36 -18.46 -5.75
C ASP A 54 6.66 -17.10 -5.83
N PRO A 55 7.39 -16.00 -6.06
CA PRO A 55 6.84 -14.67 -6.15
C PRO A 55 5.78 -14.56 -7.26
N MET A 56 4.82 -13.67 -7.05
CA MET A 56 3.76 -13.43 -8.02
C MET A 56 4.33 -12.91 -9.35
N ASP A 57 3.84 -13.46 -10.44
CA ASP A 57 4.03 -12.91 -11.78
C ASP A 57 3.25 -11.59 -11.95
N PRO A 58 3.52 -10.81 -13.02
CA PRO A 58 2.84 -9.53 -13.24
C PRO A 58 1.31 -9.63 -13.28
N ALA A 59 0.75 -10.71 -13.82
CA ALA A 59 -0.70 -10.89 -13.92
C ALA A 59 -1.33 -11.09 -12.53
N ARG A 60 -0.69 -11.88 -11.67
CA ARG A 60 -1.13 -12.07 -10.28
C ARG A 60 -0.94 -10.79 -9.47
N LYS A 61 0.16 -10.07 -9.67
CA LYS A 61 0.39 -8.76 -9.03
C LYS A 61 -0.69 -7.76 -9.42
N LEU A 62 -1.06 -7.69 -10.70
CA LEU A 62 -2.12 -6.79 -11.16
C LEU A 62 -3.46 -7.15 -10.53
N LYS A 63 -3.80 -8.43 -10.48
CA LYS A 63 -5.01 -8.88 -9.79
C LYS A 63 -5.02 -8.48 -8.32
N MET A 64 -3.91 -8.69 -7.61
CA MET A 64 -3.78 -8.30 -6.20
C MET A 64 -3.87 -6.79 -6.02
N PHE A 65 -3.24 -5.99 -6.88
CA PHE A 65 -3.35 -4.53 -6.87
C PHE A 65 -4.80 -4.08 -7.02
N THR A 66 -5.53 -4.64 -7.98
CA THR A 66 -6.96 -4.35 -8.20
C THR A 66 -7.81 -4.67 -6.98
N GLU A 67 -7.55 -5.81 -6.32
CA GLU A 67 -8.26 -6.18 -5.09
C GLU A 67 -7.95 -5.24 -3.93
N LEU A 68 -6.69 -4.83 -3.75
CA LEU A 68 -6.29 -3.86 -2.72
C LEU A 68 -6.98 -2.51 -2.92
N VAL A 69 -7.04 -2.02 -4.17
CA VAL A 69 -7.79 -0.81 -4.52
C VAL A 69 -9.28 -0.98 -4.20
N ALA A 70 -9.88 -2.13 -4.57
CA ALA A 70 -11.27 -2.42 -4.28
C ALA A 70 -11.58 -2.54 -2.78
N MET A 71 -10.61 -2.97 -1.97
CA MET A 71 -10.68 -2.99 -0.51
C MET A 71 -10.62 -1.59 0.12
N GLY A 72 -10.20 -0.59 -0.65
CA GLY A 72 -10.15 0.80 -0.21
C GLY A 72 -8.77 1.29 0.26
N PHE A 73 -7.70 0.55 0.02
CA PHE A 73 -6.34 1.05 0.28
C PHE A 73 -6.05 2.25 -0.61
N LYS A 74 -5.49 3.30 0.00
CA LYS A 74 -5.09 4.55 -0.69
C LYS A 74 -3.59 4.70 -0.83
N GLU A 75 -2.83 3.91 -0.10
CA GLU A 75 -1.39 3.78 -0.24
C GLU A 75 -1.03 2.30 -0.44
N ILE A 76 -0.27 2.00 -1.49
CA ILE A 76 0.10 0.63 -1.86
C ILE A 76 1.57 0.58 -2.25
N GLU A 77 2.38 -0.15 -1.49
CA GLU A 77 3.79 -0.42 -1.82
C GLU A 77 3.86 -1.57 -2.82
N ILE A 78 4.21 -1.26 -4.07
CA ILE A 78 4.07 -2.18 -5.20
C ILE A 78 5.30 -3.05 -5.50
N GLY A 79 6.47 -2.68 -4.99
CA GLY A 79 7.69 -3.45 -5.21
C GLY A 79 8.98 -2.69 -4.97
N PHE A 80 10.09 -3.29 -5.44
CA PHE A 80 11.44 -2.74 -5.37
C PHE A 80 12.06 -2.65 -6.79
N PRO A 81 11.63 -1.67 -7.60
CA PRO A 81 11.96 -1.60 -9.04
C PRO A 81 13.45 -1.48 -9.34
N SER A 82 14.24 -0.88 -8.45
CA SER A 82 15.68 -0.76 -8.66
C SER A 82 16.46 -2.04 -8.38
N ALA A 83 15.88 -3.01 -7.67
CA ALA A 83 16.52 -4.28 -7.34
C ALA A 83 15.95 -5.47 -8.12
N SER A 84 14.76 -5.33 -8.72
CA SER A 84 14.04 -6.42 -9.36
C SER A 84 13.46 -5.95 -10.70
N GLN A 85 13.85 -6.63 -11.80
CA GLN A 85 13.29 -6.31 -13.12
C GLN A 85 11.77 -6.59 -13.19
N PRO A 86 11.23 -7.70 -12.65
CA PRO A 86 9.78 -7.90 -12.58
C PRO A 86 9.03 -6.79 -11.85
N ASP A 87 9.60 -6.22 -10.78
CA ASP A 87 8.97 -5.10 -10.08
C ASP A 87 9.06 -3.81 -10.90
N PHE A 88 10.15 -3.60 -11.62
CA PHE A 88 10.27 -2.48 -12.54
C PHE A 88 9.24 -2.57 -13.67
N ASP A 89 9.11 -3.74 -14.29
CA ASP A 89 8.15 -3.96 -15.38
C ASP A 89 6.71 -3.81 -14.88
N PHE A 90 6.41 -4.28 -13.67
CA PHE A 90 5.10 -4.11 -13.06
C PHE A 90 4.77 -2.65 -12.76
N LEU A 91 5.73 -1.87 -12.24
CA LEU A 91 5.58 -0.43 -12.05
C LEU A 91 5.28 0.27 -13.37
N ARG A 92 6.03 -0.06 -14.44
CA ARG A 92 5.80 0.49 -15.77
C ARG A 92 4.43 0.12 -16.31
N LEU A 93 4.00 -1.12 -16.15
CA LEU A 93 2.65 -1.58 -16.55
C LEU A 93 1.57 -0.73 -15.90
N LEU A 94 1.65 -0.48 -14.59
CA LEU A 94 0.65 0.32 -13.88
C LEU A 94 0.56 1.76 -14.40
N ILE A 95 1.72 2.35 -14.75
CA ILE A 95 1.80 3.74 -15.22
C ILE A 95 1.38 3.84 -16.70
N GLU A 96 1.92 2.98 -17.56
CA GLU A 96 1.71 3.05 -19.02
C GLU A 96 0.28 2.71 -19.44
N ASP A 97 -0.36 1.81 -18.71
CA ASP A 97 -1.75 1.40 -18.95
C ASP A 97 -2.77 2.22 -18.13
N ASP A 98 -2.33 3.28 -17.44
CA ASP A 98 -3.19 4.18 -16.64
C ASP A 98 -4.06 3.42 -15.61
N LEU A 99 -3.43 2.48 -14.90
CA LEU A 99 -4.13 1.57 -13.97
C LEU A 99 -4.17 2.07 -12.53
N ILE A 100 -3.53 3.20 -12.24
CA ILE A 100 -3.47 3.80 -10.91
C ILE A 100 -4.62 4.78 -10.76
N PRO A 101 -5.60 4.53 -9.85
CA PRO A 101 -6.67 5.49 -9.61
C PRO A 101 -6.14 6.84 -9.09
N GLU A 102 -6.79 7.95 -9.44
CA GLU A 102 -6.39 9.30 -9.03
C GLU A 102 -6.26 9.50 -7.51
N ASP A 103 -6.98 8.71 -6.73
CA ASP A 103 -7.00 8.78 -5.27
C ASP A 103 -6.13 7.70 -4.59
N VAL A 104 -5.27 7.01 -5.36
CA VAL A 104 -4.36 5.97 -4.86
C VAL A 104 -2.91 6.39 -5.11
N TRP A 105 -2.11 6.34 -4.07
CA TRP A 105 -0.67 6.60 -4.12
C TRP A 105 0.10 5.30 -4.11
N ILE A 106 0.92 5.09 -5.13
CA ILE A 106 1.85 3.98 -5.15
C ILE A 106 3.15 4.36 -4.44
N GLN A 107 3.72 3.40 -3.73
CA GLN A 107 5.03 3.52 -3.09
C GLN A 107 5.97 2.44 -3.62
N VAL A 108 7.26 2.75 -3.63
CA VAL A 108 8.32 1.83 -4.03
C VAL A 108 9.49 1.90 -3.06
N LEU A 109 10.12 0.76 -2.80
CA LEU A 109 11.34 0.72 -2.00
C LEU A 109 12.54 1.13 -2.84
N VAL A 110 13.48 1.86 -2.22
CA VAL A 110 14.78 2.19 -2.82
C VAL A 110 15.87 2.25 -1.76
N GLN A 111 17.05 1.73 -2.07
CA GLN A 111 18.23 1.93 -1.25
C GLN A 111 18.85 3.30 -1.53
N CYS A 112 19.45 3.93 -0.51
CA CYS A 112 20.09 5.23 -0.63
C CYS A 112 21.45 5.14 -1.36
N ARG A 113 21.38 4.79 -2.65
CA ARG A 113 22.50 4.72 -3.60
C ARG A 113 22.14 5.47 -4.87
N PRO A 114 23.04 6.32 -5.41
CA PRO A 114 22.72 7.16 -6.56
C PRO A 114 22.19 6.40 -7.77
N GLU A 115 22.80 5.26 -8.13
CA GLU A 115 22.41 4.44 -9.26
C GLU A 115 21.02 3.80 -9.08
N LEU A 116 20.67 3.37 -7.86
CA LEU A 116 19.36 2.78 -7.56
C LEU A 116 18.26 3.85 -7.50
N ILE A 117 18.60 5.01 -6.97
CA ILE A 117 17.69 6.18 -6.97
C ILE A 117 17.40 6.60 -8.40
N ALA A 118 18.42 6.73 -9.25
CA ALA A 118 18.25 7.08 -10.67
C ALA A 118 17.33 6.08 -11.39
N ARG A 119 17.55 4.78 -11.19
CA ARG A 119 16.70 3.73 -11.78
C ARG A 119 15.27 3.76 -11.24
N THR A 120 15.08 4.07 -9.97
CA THR A 120 13.74 4.22 -9.39
C THR A 120 12.99 5.38 -10.05
N PHE A 121 13.63 6.53 -10.24
CA PHE A 121 13.02 7.67 -10.93
C PHE A 121 12.77 7.39 -12.41
N GLU A 122 13.62 6.59 -13.07
CA GLU A 122 13.36 6.11 -14.41
C GLU A 122 12.05 5.31 -14.45
N GLY A 123 11.86 4.39 -13.50
CA GLY A 123 10.65 3.58 -13.37
C GLY A 123 9.39 4.41 -13.07
N LEU A 124 9.52 5.46 -12.27
CA LEU A 124 8.41 6.32 -11.85
C LEU A 124 8.03 7.40 -12.89
N ARG A 125 8.71 7.48 -14.03
CA ARG A 125 8.41 8.51 -15.04
C ARG A 125 6.96 8.41 -15.51
N GLY A 126 6.19 9.46 -15.28
CA GLY A 126 4.79 9.57 -15.67
C GLY A 126 3.77 9.11 -14.61
N ALA A 127 4.24 8.76 -13.39
CA ALA A 127 3.36 8.47 -12.26
C ALA A 127 2.81 9.76 -11.67
#